data_12518e7138e2eb143c85cfcf1e52f9d4
#
_entry.id   12518e7138e2eb143c85cfcf1e52f9d4
#
_cell.length_a   1.000
_cell.length_b   1.000
_cell.length_c   1.000
_cell.angle_alpha   90.00
_cell.angle_beta   90.00
_cell.angle_gamma   90.00
#
_symmetry.space_group_name_H-M   'P 1'
#
loop_
_entity.id
_entity.type
_entity.pdbx_description
1 polymer ?
#
loop_
_entity_poly.entity_id
_entity_poly.type
_entity_poly.pdbx_seq_one_letter_code
_entity_poly.pdbx_strand_id
1 'polypeptide(L)'
;LPPIQRTDFNRVVIQLNGENNDDLVLAYIDDVLFYESATTEPVYDYLVWSDEFDESGAVNALNWFHQTQLPSGGSWYNDEQQHYTDRVENSFISEGILNVMAIDETYTDQGVTKQFTSARLNSKFVFTYGKVDVRAKLPTGIGTWPAIWMLGQNITEDGAYWETQGYATTSWPACGEIDIMEHWG
;
A
#
# COMPACT_ATOMS: atom_id res chain seq x y z
N LEU A 1 29.21 -20.47 -11.16
CA LEU A 1 28.22 -20.85 -10.15
C LEU A 1 27.03 -21.49 -10.87
N PRO A 2 26.44 -22.59 -10.35
CA PRO A 2 25.26 -23.18 -10.95
C PRO A 2 24.12 -22.15 -10.91
N PRO A 3 23.18 -22.13 -11.86
CA PRO A 3 22.04 -21.26 -11.82
C PRO A 3 21.20 -21.57 -10.59
N ILE A 4 20.87 -20.52 -9.84
CA ILE A 4 20.04 -20.63 -8.65
C ILE A 4 18.60 -20.83 -9.11
N GLN A 5 17.97 -21.87 -8.60
CA GLN A 5 16.56 -22.15 -8.94
C GLN A 5 15.66 -21.06 -8.34
N ARG A 6 14.70 -20.59 -9.09
CA ARG A 6 13.78 -19.49 -8.72
C ARG A 6 12.98 -19.77 -7.45
N THR A 7 12.81 -21.04 -7.09
CA THR A 7 12.14 -21.47 -5.86
C THR A 7 12.97 -21.20 -4.60
N ASP A 8 14.24 -20.85 -4.75
CA ASP A 8 15.16 -20.63 -3.63
C ASP A 8 15.16 -19.18 -3.13
N PHE A 9 14.50 -18.25 -3.86
CA PHE A 9 14.36 -16.86 -3.47
C PHE A 9 12.91 -16.51 -3.19
N ASN A 10 12.64 -16.12 -1.99
CA ASN A 10 11.39 -15.51 -1.58
C ASN A 10 11.57 -14.03 -1.16
N ARG A 11 12.82 -13.54 -1.19
CA ARG A 11 13.12 -12.16 -0.75
C ARG A 11 14.44 -11.65 -1.32
N VAL A 12 14.45 -10.39 -1.76
CA VAL A 12 15.65 -9.60 -1.99
C VAL A 12 15.67 -8.45 -1.00
N VAL A 13 16.78 -8.29 -0.28
CA VAL A 13 16.99 -7.16 0.63
C VAL A 13 18.22 -6.42 0.18
N ILE A 14 18.07 -5.14 -0.11
CA ILE A 14 19.17 -4.20 -0.33
C ILE A 14 19.18 -3.27 0.88
N GLN A 15 20.24 -3.34 1.67
CA GLN A 15 20.38 -2.51 2.87
C GLN A 15 21.64 -1.65 2.74
N LEU A 16 21.46 -0.34 2.94
CA LEU A 16 22.55 0.61 3.03
C LEU A 16 22.70 1.04 4.48
N ASN A 17 23.85 0.76 5.08
CA ASN A 17 24.17 1.17 6.45
C ASN A 17 25.23 2.25 6.40
N GLY A 18 24.94 3.41 7.02
CA GLY A 18 25.92 4.42 7.34
C GLY A 18 26.30 4.36 8.83
N GLU A 19 27.57 4.38 9.17
CA GLU A 19 28.02 4.34 10.55
C GLU A 19 28.08 5.71 11.24
N ASN A 20 27.97 6.81 10.50
CA ASN A 20 27.98 8.17 11.04
C ASN A 20 27.00 9.09 10.29
N ASN A 21 26.37 10.00 11.04
CA ASN A 21 25.36 10.94 10.51
C ASN A 21 25.91 12.02 9.54
N ASP A 22 27.21 12.10 9.31
CA ASP A 22 27.84 13.12 8.48
C ASP A 22 28.34 12.60 7.13
N ASP A 23 28.24 11.31 6.85
CA ASP A 23 28.67 10.72 5.60
C ASP A 23 27.50 10.65 4.61
N LEU A 24 27.61 11.36 3.51
CA LEU A 24 26.71 11.22 2.37
C LEU A 24 26.95 9.85 1.73
N VAL A 25 26.13 8.87 2.06
CA VAL A 25 26.14 7.58 1.38
C VAL A 25 25.41 7.73 0.07
N LEU A 26 26.15 7.85 -1.01
CA LEU A 26 25.61 7.88 -2.37
C LEU A 26 25.65 6.46 -2.94
N ALA A 27 24.50 5.82 -3.06
CA ALA A 27 24.40 4.54 -3.75
C ALA A 27 23.71 4.73 -5.10
N TYR A 28 24.39 4.31 -6.16
CA TYR A 28 23.79 4.15 -7.47
C TYR A 28 23.47 2.67 -7.66
N ILE A 29 22.17 2.34 -7.73
CA ILE A 29 21.72 1.02 -8.15
C ILE A 29 21.18 1.23 -9.56
N ASP A 30 21.98 0.82 -10.56
CA ASP A 30 21.62 1.08 -11.96
C ASP A 30 20.63 0.02 -12.44
N ASP A 31 20.93 -1.26 -12.27
CA ASP A 31 20.02 -2.34 -12.63
C ASP A 31 20.11 -3.49 -11.62
N VAL A 32 18.96 -3.93 -11.08
CA VAL A 32 18.86 -5.24 -10.41
C VAL A 32 18.11 -6.18 -11.34
N LEU A 33 18.84 -6.96 -12.13
CA LEU A 33 18.29 -7.80 -13.17
C LEU A 33 18.34 -9.26 -12.75
N PHE A 34 17.18 -9.89 -12.72
CA PHE A 34 17.05 -11.33 -12.56
C PHE A 34 16.74 -11.95 -13.91
N TYR A 35 17.70 -12.65 -14.47
CA TYR A 35 17.52 -13.35 -15.73
C TYR A 35 17.09 -14.80 -15.48
N GLU A 36 15.95 -15.17 -16.02
CA GLU A 36 15.66 -16.53 -16.38
C GLU A 36 16.17 -16.75 -17.81
N SER A 37 16.77 -17.89 -18.11
CA SER A 37 17.35 -18.16 -19.43
C SER A 37 16.32 -18.34 -20.56
N ALA A 38 15.08 -17.95 -20.37
CA ALA A 38 14.03 -17.90 -21.37
C ALA A 38 13.91 -16.46 -21.91
N THR A 39 14.12 -16.33 -23.18
CA THR A 39 14.40 -15.12 -23.95
C THR A 39 13.19 -14.27 -24.32
N THR A 40 12.12 -14.27 -23.54
CA THR A 40 10.97 -13.41 -23.82
C THR A 40 10.62 -12.56 -22.62
N GLU A 41 10.70 -11.23 -22.78
CA GLU A 41 10.12 -10.28 -21.83
C GLU A 41 8.67 -10.68 -21.55
N PRO A 42 8.22 -10.62 -20.30
CA PRO A 42 6.83 -10.92 -20.00
C PRO A 42 5.92 -9.95 -20.75
N VAL A 43 4.98 -10.49 -21.51
CA VAL A 43 3.99 -9.70 -22.23
C VAL A 43 2.76 -9.53 -21.32
N TYR A 44 2.42 -8.28 -21.01
CA TYR A 44 1.27 -7.91 -20.19
C TYR A 44 0.18 -7.30 -21.10
N ASP A 45 -0.43 -8.11 -21.93
CA ASP A 45 -1.41 -7.70 -22.94
C ASP A 45 -2.86 -8.03 -22.54
N TYR A 46 -3.05 -8.68 -21.39
CA TYR A 46 -4.36 -9.03 -20.89
C TYR A 46 -4.68 -8.28 -19.58
N LEU A 47 -5.64 -7.35 -19.66
CA LEU A 47 -6.17 -6.65 -18.50
C LEU A 47 -7.03 -7.62 -17.67
N VAL A 48 -6.66 -7.86 -16.43
CA VAL A 48 -7.37 -8.78 -15.52
C VAL A 48 -8.28 -8.04 -14.55
N TRP A 49 -7.97 -6.80 -14.23
CA TRP A 49 -8.78 -5.94 -13.36
C TRP A 49 -8.40 -4.48 -13.56
N SER A 50 -9.36 -3.59 -13.50
CA SER A 50 -9.15 -2.14 -13.40
C SER A 50 -10.26 -1.48 -12.61
N ASP A 51 -9.99 -0.30 -12.08
CA ASP A 51 -10.99 0.64 -11.61
C ASP A 51 -10.61 2.03 -12.13
N GLU A 52 -11.41 2.52 -13.03
CA GLU A 52 -11.22 3.83 -13.68
C GLU A 52 -12.00 4.94 -12.97
N PHE A 53 -12.72 4.58 -11.89
CA PHE A 53 -13.49 5.50 -11.05
C PHE A 53 -14.52 6.32 -11.84
N ASP A 54 -15.21 5.69 -12.77
CA ASP A 54 -16.22 6.34 -13.64
C ASP A 54 -17.51 6.74 -12.91
N GLU A 55 -17.75 6.19 -11.72
CA GLU A 55 -18.88 6.53 -10.86
C GLU A 55 -18.63 7.87 -10.14
N SER A 56 -19.63 8.38 -9.46
CA SER A 56 -19.49 9.59 -8.62
C SER A 56 -20.08 9.36 -7.24
N GLY A 57 -19.46 9.95 -6.23
CA GLY A 57 -19.90 9.82 -4.84
C GLY A 57 -19.02 8.88 -4.03
N ALA A 58 -19.62 7.98 -3.26
CA ALA A 58 -18.86 7.04 -2.43
C ALA A 58 -18.04 6.05 -3.26
N VAL A 59 -16.93 5.61 -2.69
CA VAL A 59 -16.08 4.58 -3.28
C VAL A 59 -16.86 3.27 -3.46
N ASN A 60 -16.68 2.61 -4.60
CA ASN A 60 -17.41 1.38 -4.92
C ASN A 60 -17.04 0.24 -3.94
N ALA A 61 -18.00 -0.09 -3.08
CA ALA A 61 -17.83 -1.12 -2.06
C ALA A 61 -17.73 -2.56 -2.65
N LEU A 62 -17.95 -2.78 -3.93
CA LEU A 62 -17.67 -4.07 -4.58
C LEU A 62 -16.17 -4.27 -4.83
N ASN A 63 -15.44 -3.18 -5.09
CA ASN A 63 -14.03 -3.18 -5.42
C ASN A 63 -13.14 -2.89 -4.21
N TRP A 64 -13.61 -2.04 -3.30
CA TRP A 64 -12.83 -1.47 -2.20
C TRP A 64 -13.47 -1.68 -0.84
N PHE A 65 -12.62 -1.76 0.16
CA PHE A 65 -12.99 -1.86 1.56
C PHE A 65 -12.24 -0.80 2.36
N HIS A 66 -12.94 -0.06 3.21
CA HIS A 66 -12.33 0.90 4.12
C HIS A 66 -11.83 0.18 5.37
N GLN A 67 -10.54 0.19 5.59
CA GLN A 67 -9.94 -0.30 6.82
C GLN A 67 -9.92 0.82 7.85
N THR A 68 -10.83 0.74 8.82
CA THR A 68 -11.04 1.78 9.84
C THR A 68 -10.70 1.32 11.24
N GLN A 69 -10.60 0.02 11.46
CA GLN A 69 -10.30 -0.55 12.77
C GLN A 69 -8.88 -0.16 13.20
N LEU A 70 -8.76 0.53 14.33
CA LEU A 70 -7.47 0.81 14.92
C LEU A 70 -6.80 -0.49 15.37
N PRO A 71 -5.48 -0.61 15.13
CA PRO A 71 -4.69 -1.69 15.72
C PRO A 71 -4.77 -1.70 17.24
N SER A 72 -4.50 -2.87 17.82
CA SER A 72 -4.38 -3.02 19.26
C SER A 72 -3.37 -2.03 19.83
N GLY A 73 -3.81 -1.21 20.77
CA GLY A 73 -3.01 -0.09 21.30
C GLY A 73 -3.53 1.30 20.90
N GLY A 74 -4.54 1.39 20.01
CA GLY A 74 -5.25 2.62 19.69
C GLY A 74 -4.50 3.58 18.77
N SER A 75 -3.47 3.11 18.06
CA SER A 75 -2.73 3.90 17.08
C SER A 75 -2.36 3.06 15.87
N TRP A 76 -2.26 3.69 14.71
CA TRP A 76 -1.66 3.10 13.53
C TRP A 76 -0.15 2.97 13.70
N TYR A 77 0.48 2.25 12.78
CA TYR A 77 1.93 2.02 12.77
C TYR A 77 2.69 3.30 12.40
N ASN A 78 4.00 3.32 12.60
CA ASN A 78 4.90 4.39 12.14
C ASN A 78 4.53 5.80 12.64
N ASP A 79 3.94 5.92 13.83
CA ASP A 79 3.50 7.20 14.42
C ASP A 79 2.45 7.97 13.59
N GLU A 80 1.69 7.28 12.76
CA GLU A 80 0.60 7.87 11.99
C GLU A 80 -0.43 8.55 12.91
N GLN A 81 -0.76 9.81 12.62
CA GLN A 81 -1.51 10.69 13.52
C GLN A 81 -3.02 10.70 13.28
N GLN A 82 -3.49 10.14 12.16
CA GLN A 82 -4.89 10.20 11.74
C GLN A 82 -5.71 9.00 12.22
N HIS A 83 -7.04 9.18 12.25
CA HIS A 83 -7.98 8.09 12.06
C HIS A 83 -8.20 7.83 10.58
N TYR A 84 -8.33 6.60 10.18
CA TYR A 84 -8.92 6.24 8.89
C TYR A 84 -10.41 6.03 9.04
N THR A 85 -11.18 6.62 8.14
CA THR A 85 -12.65 6.59 8.15
C THR A 85 -13.21 6.08 6.83
N ASP A 86 -14.46 5.68 6.83
CA ASP A 86 -15.25 5.34 5.65
C ASP A 86 -16.14 6.49 5.15
N ARG A 87 -15.91 7.68 5.69
CA ARG A 87 -16.71 8.88 5.36
C ARG A 87 -16.38 9.36 3.94
N VAL A 88 -17.40 9.87 3.27
CA VAL A 88 -17.25 10.46 1.93
C VAL A 88 -16.33 11.69 1.91
N GLU A 89 -16.17 12.38 3.05
CA GLU A 89 -15.24 13.48 3.19
C GLU A 89 -13.78 13.05 3.08
N ASN A 90 -13.47 11.82 3.48
CA ASN A 90 -12.12 11.28 3.42
C ASN A 90 -11.84 10.46 2.14
N SER A 91 -12.87 9.91 1.51
CA SER A 91 -12.70 9.24 0.22
C SER A 91 -13.95 9.28 -0.64
N PHE A 92 -13.82 9.77 -1.85
CA PHE A 92 -14.91 9.90 -2.80
C PHE A 92 -14.42 9.89 -4.24
N ILE A 93 -15.35 9.61 -5.15
CA ILE A 93 -15.11 9.64 -6.59
C ILE A 93 -15.77 10.89 -7.17
N SER A 94 -15.03 11.68 -7.93
CA SER A 94 -15.54 12.77 -8.72
C SER A 94 -14.73 12.96 -10.00
N GLU A 95 -15.40 13.26 -11.09
CA GLU A 95 -14.79 13.54 -12.40
C GLU A 95 -13.83 12.41 -12.86
N GLY A 96 -14.18 11.16 -12.61
CA GLY A 96 -13.35 10.00 -12.97
C GLY A 96 -12.08 9.86 -12.13
N ILE A 97 -12.08 10.37 -10.89
CA ILE A 97 -10.92 10.36 -10.01
C ILE A 97 -11.34 9.91 -8.61
N LEU A 98 -10.64 8.94 -8.06
CA LEU A 98 -10.68 8.66 -6.63
C LEU A 98 -9.90 9.74 -5.88
N ASN A 99 -10.57 10.42 -4.97
CA ASN A 99 -9.98 11.39 -4.06
C ASN A 99 -9.81 10.73 -2.69
N VAL A 100 -8.59 10.76 -2.13
CA VAL A 100 -8.28 10.39 -0.76
C VAL A 100 -7.80 11.63 -0.04
N MET A 101 -8.55 12.06 0.97
CA MET A 101 -8.38 13.35 1.65
C MET A 101 -7.88 13.16 3.07
N ALA A 102 -6.74 13.78 3.37
CA ALA A 102 -6.34 14.04 4.75
C ALA A 102 -6.97 15.35 5.21
N ILE A 103 -7.66 15.33 6.33
CA ILE A 103 -8.39 16.48 6.88
C ILE A 103 -7.86 16.79 8.29
N ASP A 104 -7.56 18.07 8.53
CA ASP A 104 -7.23 18.58 9.87
C ASP A 104 -8.55 18.83 10.62
N GLU A 105 -8.89 17.90 11.49
CA GLU A 105 -10.08 17.94 12.32
C GLU A 105 -9.90 17.08 13.58
N THR A 106 -10.52 17.50 14.67
CA THR A 106 -10.61 16.65 15.88
C THR A 106 -11.68 15.60 15.68
N TYR A 107 -11.30 14.35 15.69
CA TYR A 107 -12.20 13.22 15.49
C TYR A 107 -11.99 12.15 16.55
N THR A 108 -13.10 11.62 17.09
CA THR A 108 -13.07 10.57 18.11
C THR A 108 -13.76 9.33 17.57
N ASP A 109 -13.03 8.24 17.50
CA ASP A 109 -13.55 6.92 17.14
C ASP A 109 -12.87 5.84 17.98
N GLN A 110 -13.56 4.73 18.22
CA GLN A 110 -13.05 3.57 18.99
C GLN A 110 -12.44 3.95 20.34
N GLY A 111 -12.95 5.05 20.95
CA GLY A 111 -12.48 5.55 22.25
C GLY A 111 -11.17 6.35 22.19
N VAL A 112 -10.64 6.62 21.00
CA VAL A 112 -9.42 7.40 20.79
C VAL A 112 -9.76 8.70 20.06
N THR A 113 -9.15 9.82 20.49
CA THR A 113 -9.29 11.12 19.83
C THR A 113 -7.99 11.45 19.10
N LYS A 114 -8.12 11.80 17.82
CA LYS A 114 -7.01 12.22 16.95
C LYS A 114 -7.32 13.58 16.31
N GLN A 115 -6.31 14.25 15.77
CA GLN A 115 -6.41 15.58 15.17
C GLN A 115 -6.50 15.56 13.64
N PHE A 116 -6.44 14.38 13.06
CA PHE A 116 -6.52 14.22 11.61
C PHE A 116 -7.39 13.01 11.26
N THR A 117 -8.01 13.08 10.10
CA THR A 117 -8.68 11.93 9.47
C THR A 117 -8.18 11.73 8.06
N SER A 118 -8.25 10.51 7.56
CA SER A 118 -7.96 10.16 6.18
C SER A 118 -8.72 8.88 5.81
N ALA A 119 -8.38 8.25 4.69
CA ALA A 119 -8.91 6.94 4.32
C ALA A 119 -7.78 5.96 4.00
N ARG A 120 -8.00 4.70 4.36
CA ARG A 120 -7.19 3.55 3.97
C ARG A 120 -8.08 2.54 3.26
N LEU A 121 -7.77 2.28 2.00
CA LEU A 121 -8.56 1.44 1.12
C LEU A 121 -7.83 0.14 0.81
N ASN A 122 -8.50 -0.98 1.04
CA ASN A 122 -8.02 -2.29 0.62
C ASN A 122 -8.77 -2.72 -0.64
N SER A 123 -8.08 -3.18 -1.67
CA SER A 123 -8.73 -3.81 -2.82
C SER A 123 -9.31 -5.17 -2.43
N LYS A 124 -10.46 -5.50 -3.03
CA LYS A 124 -11.06 -6.84 -2.95
C LYS A 124 -10.59 -7.75 -4.08
N PHE A 125 -9.64 -7.29 -4.86
CA PHE A 125 -8.97 -8.03 -5.92
C PHE A 125 -7.59 -8.49 -5.44
N VAL A 126 -7.21 -9.70 -5.78
CA VAL A 126 -5.88 -10.27 -5.53
C VAL A 126 -5.33 -10.91 -6.79
N PHE A 127 -4.01 -10.94 -6.91
CA PHE A 127 -3.32 -11.61 -8.01
C PHE A 127 -1.97 -12.16 -7.52
N THR A 128 -1.38 -13.07 -8.28
CA THR A 128 -0.09 -13.68 -7.93
C THR A 128 1.05 -13.13 -8.79
N TYR A 129 0.80 -12.91 -10.06
CA TYR A 129 1.76 -12.39 -11.02
C TYR A 129 1.09 -11.37 -11.93
N GLY A 130 1.81 -10.34 -12.30
CA GLY A 130 1.28 -9.32 -13.17
C GLY A 130 2.06 -8.02 -13.14
N LYS A 131 1.53 -7.04 -13.82
CA LYS A 131 1.98 -5.65 -13.82
C LYS A 131 0.86 -4.79 -13.22
N VAL A 132 1.23 -3.83 -12.41
CA VAL A 132 0.30 -2.84 -11.86
C VAL A 132 0.68 -1.47 -12.41
N ASP A 133 -0.27 -0.81 -13.06
CA ASP A 133 -0.14 0.57 -13.50
C ASP A 133 -1.11 1.45 -12.71
N VAL A 134 -0.59 2.50 -12.08
CA VAL A 134 -1.39 3.47 -11.33
C VAL A 134 -1.05 4.89 -11.79
N ARG A 135 -2.08 5.68 -12.09
CA ARG A 135 -1.93 7.11 -12.33
C ARG A 135 -2.43 7.88 -11.12
N ALA A 136 -1.55 8.62 -10.46
CA ALA A 136 -1.87 9.37 -9.26
C ALA A 136 -1.33 10.80 -9.30
N LYS A 137 -2.00 11.70 -8.59
CA LYS A 137 -1.49 13.02 -8.23
C LYS A 137 -1.28 13.05 -6.73
N LEU A 138 -0.04 13.28 -6.31
CA LEU A 138 0.34 13.23 -4.91
C LEU A 138 0.19 14.59 -4.23
N PRO A 139 -0.12 14.65 -2.92
CA PRO A 139 -0.10 15.89 -2.15
C PRO A 139 1.33 16.39 -2.00
N THR A 140 1.48 17.69 -1.77
CA THR A 140 2.77 18.36 -1.53
C THR A 140 2.84 19.02 -0.14
N GLY A 141 1.90 18.70 0.74
CA GLY A 141 1.84 19.25 2.09
C GLY A 141 2.87 18.62 3.01
N ILE A 142 3.58 19.44 3.81
CA ILE A 142 4.53 18.96 4.82
C ILE A 142 3.82 18.01 5.80
N GLY A 143 4.43 16.84 6.02
CA GLY A 143 3.91 15.80 6.91
C GLY A 143 2.88 14.88 6.27
N THR A 144 2.61 15.02 4.97
CA THR A 144 1.81 14.02 4.23
C THR A 144 2.66 12.81 3.84
N TRP A 145 2.07 11.64 3.93
CA TRP A 145 2.72 10.38 3.55
C TRP A 145 1.71 9.47 2.81
N PRO A 146 1.38 9.80 1.57
CA PRO A 146 0.57 8.91 0.74
C PRO A 146 1.36 7.68 0.32
N ALA A 147 0.68 6.54 0.25
CA ALA A 147 1.27 5.30 -0.21
C ALA A 147 0.31 4.53 -1.14
N ILE A 148 0.88 3.88 -2.14
CA ILE A 148 0.23 2.87 -2.98
C ILE A 148 1.10 1.62 -2.88
N TRP A 149 0.58 0.59 -2.26
CA TRP A 149 1.38 -0.55 -1.85
C TRP A 149 0.57 -1.84 -1.80
N MET A 150 1.23 -2.96 -1.64
CA MET A 150 0.61 -4.27 -1.62
C MET A 150 1.15 -5.10 -0.46
N LEU A 151 0.25 -5.85 0.18
CA LEU A 151 0.56 -6.88 1.16
C LEU A 151 0.10 -8.25 0.66
N GLY A 152 0.71 -9.31 1.20
CA GLY A 152 0.18 -10.64 0.97
C GLY A 152 -1.26 -10.77 1.46
N GLN A 153 -2.13 -11.43 0.68
CA GLN A 153 -3.53 -11.68 1.05
C GLN A 153 -3.68 -12.30 2.44
N ASN A 154 -2.67 -13.03 2.89
CA ASN A 154 -2.65 -13.75 4.15
C ASN A 154 -2.16 -12.90 5.35
N ILE A 155 -2.05 -11.58 5.19
CA ILE A 155 -1.64 -10.68 6.28
C ILE A 155 -2.56 -10.80 7.50
N THR A 156 -1.96 -10.90 8.67
CA THR A 156 -2.64 -10.72 9.96
C THR A 156 -2.50 -9.26 10.35
N GLU A 157 -3.53 -8.48 10.08
CA GLU A 157 -3.57 -7.04 10.37
C GLU A 157 -4.98 -6.64 10.77
N ASP A 158 -5.14 -6.08 11.97
CA ASP A 158 -6.43 -5.73 12.56
C ASP A 158 -7.34 -4.97 11.57
N GLY A 159 -8.49 -5.56 11.24
CA GLY A 159 -9.51 -4.97 10.40
C GLY A 159 -9.19 -4.87 8.91
N ALA A 160 -8.11 -5.50 8.43
CA ALA A 160 -7.84 -5.61 7.00
C ALA A 160 -8.90 -6.48 6.31
N TYR A 161 -9.25 -6.14 5.05
CA TYR A 161 -10.32 -6.85 4.34
C TYR A 161 -10.14 -8.38 4.35
N TRP A 162 -8.97 -8.85 3.94
CA TRP A 162 -8.73 -10.29 3.82
C TRP A 162 -8.63 -11.00 5.16
N GLU A 163 -8.23 -10.30 6.24
CA GLU A 163 -8.34 -10.81 7.60
C GLU A 163 -9.81 -11.04 7.97
N THR A 164 -10.69 -10.07 7.70
CA THR A 164 -12.13 -10.23 7.96
C THR A 164 -12.78 -11.35 7.16
N GLN A 165 -12.15 -11.78 6.06
CA GLN A 165 -12.57 -12.93 5.25
C GLN A 165 -11.93 -14.24 5.69
N GLY A 166 -11.12 -14.25 6.74
CA GLY A 166 -10.52 -15.46 7.34
C GLY A 166 -9.22 -15.93 6.67
N TYR A 167 -8.55 -15.08 5.90
CA TYR A 167 -7.28 -15.42 5.23
C TYR A 167 -6.04 -15.14 6.11
N ALA A 168 -6.18 -14.43 7.21
CA ALA A 168 -5.08 -14.03 8.09
C ALA A 168 -4.34 -15.23 8.70
N THR A 169 -3.11 -15.43 8.27
CA THR A 169 -2.24 -16.53 8.77
C THR A 169 -0.81 -16.08 9.00
N THR A 170 -0.41 -14.92 8.53
CA THR A 170 0.99 -14.52 8.47
C THR A 170 1.15 -13.04 8.80
N SER A 171 1.93 -12.75 9.84
CA SER A 171 2.19 -11.38 10.25
C SER A 171 3.25 -10.71 9.34
N TRP A 172 3.21 -9.39 9.30
CA TRP A 172 4.28 -8.59 8.70
C TRP A 172 5.62 -8.85 9.46
N PRO A 173 6.77 -8.88 8.78
CA PRO A 173 6.96 -8.75 7.32
C PRO A 173 6.90 -10.07 6.55
N ALA A 174 6.60 -11.19 7.18
CA ALA A 174 6.65 -12.51 6.56
C ALA A 174 5.53 -12.71 5.50
N CYS A 175 4.45 -11.93 5.54
CA CYS A 175 3.41 -11.91 4.50
C CYS A 175 3.91 -11.35 3.16
N GLY A 176 5.01 -10.59 3.19
CA GLY A 176 5.53 -9.83 2.05
C GLY A 176 4.86 -8.45 1.91
N GLU A 177 5.63 -7.48 1.40
CA GLU A 177 5.20 -6.13 1.10
C GLU A 177 5.88 -5.65 -0.18
N ILE A 178 5.15 -4.93 -1.01
CA ILE A 178 5.68 -4.27 -2.21
C ILE A 178 5.11 -2.87 -2.27
N ASP A 179 5.97 -1.87 -2.16
CA ASP A 179 5.59 -0.47 -2.27
C ASP A 179 5.74 -0.02 -3.72
N ILE A 180 4.60 0.26 -4.35
CA ILE A 180 4.55 0.80 -5.70
C ILE A 180 4.94 2.27 -5.66
N MET A 181 4.50 2.97 -4.64
CA MET A 181 4.80 4.38 -4.39
C MET A 181 4.66 4.70 -2.91
N GLU A 182 5.66 5.37 -2.37
CA GLU A 182 5.61 6.12 -1.12
C GLU A 182 6.15 7.52 -1.37
N HIS A 183 5.54 8.53 -0.76
CA HIS A 183 5.96 9.90 -0.93
C HIS A 183 5.86 10.68 0.39
N TRP A 184 6.88 11.45 0.68
CA TRP A 184 6.91 12.38 1.81
C TRP A 184 6.83 13.82 1.28
N GLY A 185 5.81 14.54 1.72
CA GLY A 185 5.59 15.95 1.39
C GLY A 185 6.38 16.93 2.27
#